data_ad79565e33512d143aa63c50f8d7f552
#
_entry.id   ad79565e33512d143aa63c50f8d7f552
#
_cell.length_a   1.000
_cell.length_b   1.000
_cell.length_c   1.000
_cell.angle_alpha   90.00
_cell.angle_beta   90.00
_cell.angle_gamma   90.00
#
_symmetry.space_group_name_H-M   'P 1'
#
loop_
_entity.id
_entity.type
_entity.pdbx_description
1 polymer ?
#
loop_
_entity_poly.entity_id
_entity_poly.type
_entity_poly.pdbx_seq_one_letter_code
_entity_poly.pdbx_strand_id
1 'polypeptide(L)'
;YTATAGTTYTLTEALDTGSTPLANYSTFIDCVNTRSDGPFTTLPDGAGQSFNVTVQHGDNITCTLDNGPAQIVLKKALANNRLTDTDEFTMQIKNSGGTVLNSTVSSTTAGQDDVVTSGSGTTDVTYVPANGSNVYTLTEVASGGTTMTNYETRIDCTNAKVGSATVLPSTTVGTFNTTQSY
;
A
#
# COMPACT_ATOMS: atom_id res chain seq x y z
N TYR A 1 -20.63 25.78 -0.14
CA TYR A 1 -20.51 26.76 0.97
C TYR A 1 -20.00 28.09 0.43
N THR A 2 -20.61 29.20 0.87
CA THR A 2 -20.14 30.54 0.51
C THR A 2 -19.14 31.02 1.57
N ALA A 3 -17.92 31.24 1.17
CA ALA A 3 -16.82 31.64 2.06
C ALA A 3 -16.65 33.17 2.08
N THR A 4 -16.18 33.70 3.18
CA THR A 4 -15.80 35.12 3.31
C THR A 4 -14.33 35.29 3.02
N ALA A 5 -13.98 36.17 2.09
CA ALA A 5 -12.60 36.47 1.75
C ALA A 5 -11.81 37.02 2.96
N GLY A 6 -10.54 36.66 3.08
CA GLY A 6 -9.68 36.96 4.22
C GLY A 6 -9.87 36.06 5.43
N THR A 7 -10.83 35.13 5.39
CA THR A 7 -11.09 34.20 6.48
C THR A 7 -10.37 32.88 6.24
N THR A 8 -9.75 32.36 7.32
CA THR A 8 -9.17 31.00 7.30
C THR A 8 -10.23 30.00 7.71
N TYR A 9 -10.40 28.98 6.87
CA TYR A 9 -11.26 27.85 7.12
C TYR A 9 -10.42 26.59 7.38
N THR A 10 -10.90 25.78 8.31
CA THR A 10 -10.31 24.47 8.56
C THR A 10 -11.17 23.40 7.88
N LEU A 11 -10.56 22.65 7.01
CA LEU A 11 -11.15 21.49 6.34
C LEU A 11 -10.75 20.25 7.14
N THR A 12 -11.72 19.53 7.68
CA THR A 12 -11.48 18.34 8.49
C THR A 12 -12.31 17.19 8.02
N GLU A 13 -11.72 16.01 8.11
CA GLU A 13 -12.45 14.76 8.01
C GLU A 13 -12.75 14.24 9.40
N ALA A 14 -13.95 13.76 9.58
CA ALA A 14 -14.40 13.13 10.82
C ALA A 14 -15.11 11.82 10.52
N LEU A 15 -14.93 10.84 11.39
CA LEU A 15 -15.70 9.60 11.34
C LEU A 15 -17.17 9.93 11.71
N ASP A 16 -18.08 9.58 10.81
CA ASP A 16 -19.52 9.71 11.09
C ASP A 16 -20.05 8.43 11.75
N THR A 17 -20.36 7.43 10.96
CA THR A 17 -20.85 6.14 11.44
C THR A 17 -19.99 5.04 10.84
N GLY A 18 -19.50 4.15 11.67
CA GLY A 18 -18.67 3.05 11.22
C GLY A 18 -17.77 2.51 12.31
N SER A 19 -17.24 1.33 12.09
CA SER A 19 -16.39 0.64 13.06
C SER A 19 -14.89 0.83 12.79
N THR A 20 -14.51 1.38 11.65
CA THR A 20 -13.11 1.50 11.25
C THR A 20 -12.60 2.90 11.57
N PRO A 21 -11.65 3.06 12.51
CA PRO A 21 -11.07 4.36 12.85
C PRO A 21 -10.39 5.01 11.64
N LEU A 22 -10.50 6.35 11.50
CA LEU A 22 -9.81 7.11 10.46
C LEU A 22 -8.29 6.93 10.50
N ALA A 23 -7.71 6.66 11.66
CA ALA A 23 -6.29 6.38 11.81
C ALA A 23 -5.80 5.16 10.99
N ASN A 24 -6.71 4.30 10.55
CA ASN A 24 -6.40 3.15 9.70
C ASN A 24 -6.32 3.51 8.22
N TYR A 25 -6.68 4.74 7.87
CA TYR A 25 -6.58 5.26 6.52
C TYR A 25 -5.44 6.25 6.38
N SER A 26 -4.86 6.31 5.20
CA SER A 26 -4.03 7.42 4.80
C SER A 26 -4.92 8.44 4.12
N THR A 27 -5.13 9.58 4.76
CA THR A 27 -5.91 10.68 4.19
C THR A 27 -4.99 11.64 3.47
N PHE A 28 -5.36 11.99 2.25
CA PHE A 28 -4.72 13.00 1.42
C PHE A 28 -5.74 14.06 1.05
N ILE A 29 -5.30 15.31 0.97
CA ILE A 29 -6.10 16.38 0.39
C ILE A 29 -5.45 16.85 -0.91
N ASP A 30 -6.27 17.07 -1.91
CA ASP A 30 -5.93 17.78 -3.15
C ASP A 30 -6.96 18.88 -3.40
N CYS A 31 -6.48 20.10 -3.63
CA CYS A 31 -7.35 21.25 -3.83
C CYS A 31 -7.02 21.94 -5.15
N VAL A 32 -8.06 22.33 -5.87
CA VAL A 32 -7.95 23.15 -7.08
C VAL A 32 -8.73 24.45 -6.91
N ASN A 33 -8.17 25.56 -7.41
CA ASN A 33 -8.83 26.83 -7.48
C ASN A 33 -9.03 27.19 -8.96
N THR A 34 -10.28 27.38 -9.38
CA THR A 34 -10.63 27.70 -10.76
C THR A 34 -10.54 29.19 -11.06
N ARG A 35 -10.12 30.02 -10.11
CA ARG A 35 -9.85 31.43 -10.34
C ARG A 35 -8.73 31.62 -11.37
N SER A 36 -8.95 32.47 -12.34
CA SER A 36 -8.02 32.72 -13.45
C SER A 36 -7.08 33.89 -13.25
N ASP A 37 -7.33 34.75 -12.25
CA ASP A 37 -6.57 35.97 -11.95
C ASP A 37 -6.03 35.97 -10.51
N GLY A 38 -4.78 36.42 -10.32
CA GLY A 38 -4.10 36.43 -9.01
C GLY A 38 -4.48 37.62 -8.10
N PRO A 39 -4.03 37.65 -6.83
CA PRO A 39 -3.11 36.71 -6.20
C PRO A 39 -3.73 35.36 -5.90
N PHE A 40 -2.92 34.30 -5.98
CA PHE A 40 -3.40 32.93 -5.76
C PHE A 40 -3.37 32.56 -4.29
N THR A 41 -4.45 31.92 -3.84
CA THR A 41 -4.52 31.31 -2.53
C THR A 41 -3.58 30.10 -2.48
N THR A 42 -2.80 30.01 -1.41
CA THR A 42 -2.05 28.78 -1.13
C THR A 42 -3.05 27.69 -0.75
N LEU A 43 -3.10 26.67 -1.57
CA LEU A 43 -4.00 25.55 -1.37
C LEU A 43 -3.33 24.47 -0.52
N PRO A 44 -4.08 23.82 0.38
CA PRO A 44 -3.56 22.64 1.06
C PRO A 44 -3.37 21.51 0.06
N ASP A 45 -2.24 20.82 0.22
CA ASP A 45 -1.86 19.63 -0.55
C ASP A 45 -1.08 18.70 0.37
N GLY A 46 -1.39 17.42 0.36
CA GLY A 46 -0.65 16.41 1.09
C GLY A 46 -1.45 15.58 2.09
N ALA A 47 -0.70 14.87 2.95
CA ALA A 47 -1.26 13.93 3.91
C ALA A 47 -1.70 14.61 5.21
N GLY A 48 -2.85 14.22 5.74
CA GLY A 48 -3.39 14.71 7.01
C GLY A 48 -4.90 14.57 7.10
N GLN A 49 -5.45 14.90 8.25
CA GLN A 49 -6.90 14.87 8.50
C GLN A 49 -7.49 16.25 8.79
N SER A 50 -6.62 17.28 8.79
CA SER A 50 -7.02 18.66 9.08
C SER A 50 -6.12 19.63 8.33
N PHE A 51 -6.72 20.53 7.57
CA PHE A 51 -6.02 21.46 6.68
C PHE A 51 -6.63 22.85 6.77
N ASN A 52 -5.80 23.88 6.71
CA ASN A 52 -6.26 25.26 6.71
C ASN A 52 -6.14 25.87 5.32
N VAL A 53 -7.16 26.65 4.94
CA VAL A 53 -7.15 27.44 3.72
C VAL A 53 -7.68 28.84 4.01
N THR A 54 -6.92 29.88 3.59
CA THR A 54 -7.35 31.27 3.72
C THR A 54 -7.82 31.76 2.34
N VAL A 55 -9.13 31.88 2.17
CA VAL A 55 -9.72 32.23 0.88
C VAL A 55 -9.55 33.69 0.54
N GLN A 56 -9.39 34.02 -0.73
CA GLN A 56 -9.29 35.37 -1.26
C GLN A 56 -10.53 35.74 -2.07
N HIS A 57 -10.69 37.04 -2.39
CA HIS A 57 -11.76 37.46 -3.27
C HIS A 57 -11.65 36.81 -4.65
N GLY A 58 -12.74 36.25 -5.13
CA GLY A 58 -12.82 35.62 -6.43
C GLY A 58 -12.38 34.15 -6.45
N ASP A 59 -11.94 33.60 -5.33
CA ASP A 59 -11.61 32.17 -5.24
C ASP A 59 -12.84 31.29 -5.47
N ASN A 60 -12.61 30.22 -6.21
CA ASN A 60 -13.56 29.11 -6.37
C ASN A 60 -12.79 27.81 -6.19
N ILE A 61 -12.70 27.37 -4.94
CA ILE A 61 -11.82 26.28 -4.50
C ILE A 61 -12.65 25.00 -4.31
N THR A 62 -12.18 23.94 -4.91
CA THR A 62 -12.68 22.57 -4.66
C THR A 62 -11.55 21.75 -4.05
N CYS A 63 -11.84 21.11 -2.93
CA CYS A 63 -10.91 20.20 -2.26
C CYS A 63 -11.51 18.80 -2.21
N THR A 64 -10.69 17.80 -2.50
CA THR A 64 -11.03 16.39 -2.40
C THR A 64 -10.19 15.76 -1.28
N LEU A 65 -10.84 15.03 -0.40
CA LEU A 65 -10.21 14.18 0.60
C LEU A 65 -10.25 12.74 0.12
N ASP A 66 -9.09 12.15 -0.09
CA ASP A 66 -8.95 10.76 -0.51
C ASP A 66 -8.46 9.90 0.65
N ASN A 67 -9.15 8.78 0.85
CA ASN A 67 -8.80 7.82 1.89
C ASN A 67 -8.28 6.51 1.28
N GLY A 68 -6.99 6.26 1.48
CA GLY A 68 -6.34 5.02 1.09
C GLY A 68 -6.15 4.10 2.30
N PRO A 69 -6.75 2.90 2.32
CA PRO A 69 -6.42 1.90 3.32
C PRO A 69 -5.01 1.35 3.11
N ALA A 70 -4.41 0.81 4.18
CA ALA A 70 -3.14 0.11 4.04
C ALA A 70 -3.30 -1.14 3.16
N GLN A 71 -2.33 -1.36 2.27
CA GLN A 71 -2.32 -2.49 1.35
C GLN A 71 -0.92 -3.10 1.29
N ILE A 72 -0.86 -4.42 1.26
CA ILE A 72 0.36 -5.16 0.94
C ILE A 72 0.11 -5.93 -0.35
N VAL A 73 1.00 -5.76 -1.33
CA VAL A 73 1.03 -6.53 -2.56
C VAL A 73 2.35 -7.29 -2.60
N LEU A 74 2.29 -8.61 -2.65
CA LEU A 74 3.45 -9.48 -2.78
C LEU A 74 3.48 -10.06 -4.19
N LYS A 75 4.57 -9.81 -4.91
CA LYS A 75 4.78 -10.28 -6.27
C LYS A 75 5.90 -11.31 -6.31
N LYS A 76 5.75 -12.32 -7.17
CA LYS A 76 6.85 -13.18 -7.59
C LYS A 76 7.39 -12.70 -8.92
N ALA A 77 8.69 -12.43 -8.97
CA ALA A 77 9.41 -12.19 -10.20
C ALA A 77 10.53 -13.24 -10.34
N LEU A 78 10.68 -13.78 -11.52
CA LEU A 78 11.78 -14.66 -11.89
C LEU A 78 12.76 -13.87 -12.75
N ALA A 79 13.99 -13.70 -12.26
CA ALA A 79 15.03 -12.98 -12.99
C ALA A 79 15.48 -13.71 -14.28
N ASN A 80 15.32 -15.02 -14.29
CA ASN A 80 15.62 -15.91 -15.40
C ASN A 80 14.51 -16.96 -15.54
N ASN A 81 14.60 -17.77 -16.57
CA ASN A 81 13.69 -18.90 -16.72
C ASN A 81 13.77 -19.85 -15.52
N ARG A 82 12.68 -20.56 -15.25
CA ARG A 82 12.66 -21.64 -14.29
C ARG A 82 13.70 -22.69 -14.64
N LEU A 83 14.23 -23.34 -13.64
CA LEU A 83 15.15 -24.44 -13.82
C LEU A 83 14.45 -25.65 -14.47
N THR A 84 13.20 -25.85 -14.08
CA THR A 84 12.30 -26.87 -14.64
C THR A 84 10.95 -26.20 -14.91
N ASP A 85 10.32 -26.51 -16.05
CA ASP A 85 9.05 -25.90 -16.48
C ASP A 85 7.89 -26.12 -15.47
N THR A 86 8.03 -27.09 -14.59
CA THR A 86 7.04 -27.41 -13.54
C THR A 86 7.33 -26.78 -12.20
N ASP A 87 8.42 -26.01 -12.08
CA ASP A 87 8.74 -25.33 -10.83
C ASP A 87 7.71 -24.24 -10.52
N GLU A 88 7.17 -24.28 -9.33
CA GLU A 88 6.18 -23.34 -8.82
C GLU A 88 6.59 -22.84 -7.44
N PHE A 89 6.13 -21.66 -7.09
CA PHE A 89 6.40 -21.00 -5.83
C PHE A 89 5.09 -20.53 -5.22
N THR A 90 4.87 -20.85 -3.95
CA THR A 90 3.73 -20.33 -3.20
C THR A 90 4.16 -19.11 -2.39
N MET A 91 3.61 -17.96 -2.70
CA MET A 91 3.78 -16.73 -1.92
C MET A 91 2.67 -16.64 -0.90
N GLN A 92 2.99 -16.20 0.31
CA GLN A 92 2.02 -16.08 1.40
C GLN A 92 2.26 -14.79 2.18
N ILE A 93 1.16 -14.14 2.54
CA ILE A 93 1.14 -13.05 3.52
C ILE A 93 0.53 -13.62 4.80
N LYS A 94 1.27 -13.52 5.91
CA LYS A 94 0.86 -14.05 7.22
C LYS A 94 0.77 -12.91 8.24
N ASN A 95 -0.09 -13.09 9.23
CA ASN A 95 -0.09 -12.22 10.40
C ASN A 95 1.03 -12.62 11.39
N SER A 96 1.19 -11.85 12.46
CA SER A 96 2.18 -12.10 13.50
C SER A 96 2.00 -13.43 14.23
N GLY A 97 0.82 -14.03 14.19
CA GLY A 97 0.54 -15.37 14.72
C GLY A 97 0.84 -16.50 13.73
N GLY A 98 1.36 -16.21 12.53
CA GLY A 98 1.68 -17.18 11.50
C GLY A 98 0.49 -17.66 10.67
N THR A 99 -0.70 -17.10 10.89
CA THR A 99 -1.89 -17.43 10.08
C THR A 99 -1.75 -16.82 8.69
N VAL A 100 -1.96 -17.64 7.66
CA VAL A 100 -2.00 -17.18 6.27
C VAL A 100 -3.24 -16.32 6.05
N LEU A 101 -3.03 -15.09 5.65
CA LEU A 101 -4.10 -14.13 5.33
C LEU A 101 -4.48 -14.22 3.86
N ASN A 102 -3.47 -14.38 3.01
CA ASN A 102 -3.66 -14.63 1.58
C ASN A 102 -2.44 -15.37 1.01
N SER A 103 -2.69 -16.14 -0.04
CA SER A 103 -1.64 -16.89 -0.74
C SER A 103 -2.01 -17.11 -2.21
N THR A 104 -0.99 -17.22 -3.05
CA THR A 104 -1.13 -17.68 -4.43
C THR A 104 0.06 -18.55 -4.82
N VAL A 105 -0.15 -19.39 -5.81
CA VAL A 105 0.91 -20.22 -6.42
C VAL A 105 1.30 -19.57 -7.74
N SER A 106 2.59 -19.46 -8.01
CA SER A 106 3.07 -18.93 -9.27
C SER A 106 2.62 -19.78 -10.45
N SER A 107 2.44 -19.13 -11.60
CA SER A 107 2.15 -19.81 -12.85
C SER A 107 3.34 -20.70 -13.27
N THR A 108 3.08 -21.79 -13.97
CA THR A 108 4.12 -22.61 -14.63
C THR A 108 4.70 -21.96 -15.89
N THR A 109 4.14 -20.84 -16.33
CA THR A 109 4.68 -20.11 -17.48
C THR A 109 5.97 -19.39 -17.08
N ALA A 110 7.07 -19.73 -17.76
CA ALA A 110 8.39 -19.16 -17.49
C ALA A 110 8.38 -17.62 -17.61
N GLY A 111 9.03 -16.94 -16.68
CA GLY A 111 9.18 -15.49 -16.69
C GLY A 111 7.92 -14.71 -16.30
N GLN A 112 6.84 -15.35 -15.90
CA GLN A 112 5.67 -14.63 -15.39
C GLN A 112 5.82 -14.22 -13.93
N ASP A 113 5.32 -13.03 -13.64
CA ASP A 113 5.14 -12.54 -12.28
C ASP A 113 3.75 -12.90 -11.80
N ASP A 114 3.66 -13.40 -10.58
CA ASP A 114 2.39 -13.59 -9.88
C ASP A 114 2.25 -12.58 -8.74
N VAL A 115 1.03 -12.16 -8.49
CA VAL A 115 0.73 -11.16 -7.47
C VAL A 115 -0.05 -11.80 -6.33
N VAL A 116 0.43 -11.61 -5.11
CA VAL A 116 -0.27 -11.97 -3.87
C VAL A 116 -0.60 -10.71 -3.11
N THR A 117 -1.88 -10.54 -2.78
CA THR A 117 -2.36 -9.45 -1.93
C THR A 117 -2.90 -10.00 -0.60
N SER A 118 -2.79 -9.24 0.48
CA SER A 118 -3.39 -9.61 1.76
C SER A 118 -4.93 -9.47 1.72
N GLY A 119 -5.67 -10.46 2.27
CA GLY A 119 -7.12 -10.46 2.39
C GLY A 119 -7.83 -11.50 1.51
N SER A 120 -9.13 -11.38 1.24
CA SER A 120 -9.95 -12.43 0.64
C SER A 120 -9.85 -12.51 -0.88
N GLY A 121 -8.81 -13.14 -1.42
CA GLY A 121 -8.85 -13.79 -2.73
C GLY A 121 -8.99 -12.93 -3.99
N THR A 122 -8.78 -11.62 -3.92
CA THR A 122 -8.73 -10.74 -5.09
C THR A 122 -7.35 -10.10 -5.24
N THR A 123 -7.03 -9.61 -6.42
CA THR A 123 -5.73 -8.97 -6.70
C THR A 123 -5.47 -7.71 -5.89
N ASP A 124 -6.50 -7.12 -5.27
CA ASP A 124 -6.38 -5.92 -4.44
C ASP A 124 -7.07 -6.15 -3.10
N VAL A 125 -6.32 -6.45 -2.07
CA VAL A 125 -6.90 -6.56 -0.76
C VAL A 125 -6.42 -5.46 0.14
N THR A 126 -7.39 -4.71 0.54
CA THR A 126 -7.28 -3.73 1.59
C THR A 126 -7.18 -4.43 2.92
N TYR A 127 -6.03 -4.37 3.54
CA TYR A 127 -5.89 -4.73 4.93
C TYR A 127 -5.90 -3.45 5.75
N VAL A 128 -6.88 -3.32 6.62
CA VAL A 128 -6.97 -2.22 7.58
C VAL A 128 -6.40 -2.72 8.90
N PRO A 129 -5.19 -2.27 9.30
CA PRO A 129 -4.64 -2.67 10.57
C PRO A 129 -5.51 -2.12 11.72
N ALA A 130 -6.06 -3.00 12.52
CA ALA A 130 -6.60 -2.58 13.80
C ALA A 130 -5.42 -2.12 14.68
N ASN A 131 -5.26 -0.82 14.88
CA ASN A 131 -4.27 -0.21 15.79
C ASN A 131 -2.79 -0.16 15.35
N GLY A 132 -2.47 0.13 14.11
CA GLY A 132 -1.19 0.73 13.70
C GLY A 132 0.12 -0.03 13.96
N SER A 133 0.10 -1.25 14.46
CA SER A 133 1.30 -2.01 14.86
C SER A 133 1.26 -3.47 14.45
N ASN A 134 0.66 -3.78 13.32
CA ASN A 134 0.65 -5.16 12.85
C ASN A 134 1.93 -5.48 12.08
N VAL A 135 2.60 -6.53 12.52
CA VAL A 135 3.73 -7.12 11.80
C VAL A 135 3.19 -8.21 10.88
N TYR A 136 3.59 -8.15 9.63
CA TYR A 136 3.28 -9.16 8.62
C TYR A 136 4.53 -9.90 8.26
N THR A 137 4.39 -11.20 8.00
CA THR A 137 5.46 -12.03 7.47
C THR A 137 5.14 -12.36 6.02
N LEU A 138 6.06 -12.03 5.13
CA LEU A 138 6.01 -12.38 3.72
C LEU A 138 6.83 -13.65 3.53
N THR A 139 6.22 -14.70 2.98
CA THR A 139 6.91 -15.98 2.81
C THR A 139 6.79 -16.49 1.39
N GLU A 140 7.84 -17.16 0.96
CA GLU A 140 7.87 -17.97 -0.25
C GLU A 140 8.22 -19.40 0.11
N VAL A 141 7.45 -20.36 -0.40
CA VAL A 141 7.70 -21.79 -0.21
C VAL A 141 7.62 -22.53 -1.55
N ALA A 142 8.31 -23.64 -1.63
CA ALA A 142 8.24 -24.50 -2.80
C ALA A 142 6.81 -24.99 -3.04
N SER A 143 6.41 -25.08 -4.31
CA SER A 143 5.20 -25.71 -4.78
C SER A 143 5.51 -26.59 -5.99
N GLY A 144 4.57 -27.45 -6.39
CA GLY A 144 4.81 -28.40 -7.47
C GLY A 144 6.02 -29.30 -7.20
N GLY A 145 6.93 -29.37 -8.14
CA GLY A 145 8.19 -30.13 -8.03
C GLY A 145 9.40 -29.32 -7.60
N THR A 146 9.20 -28.06 -7.19
CA THR A 146 10.28 -27.10 -6.96
C THR A 146 11.19 -27.48 -5.82
N THR A 147 12.49 -27.43 -6.07
CA THR A 147 13.53 -27.52 -5.04
C THR A 147 14.09 -26.13 -4.76
N MET A 148 13.64 -25.48 -3.68
CA MET A 148 14.01 -24.09 -3.33
C MET A 148 15.50 -23.87 -3.22
N THR A 149 16.27 -24.90 -2.82
CA THR A 149 17.73 -24.81 -2.73
C THR A 149 18.45 -24.59 -4.08
N ASN A 150 17.73 -24.67 -5.17
CA ASN A 150 18.26 -24.36 -6.51
C ASN A 150 18.02 -22.90 -6.91
N TYR A 151 17.35 -22.13 -6.06
CA TYR A 151 17.01 -20.74 -6.34
C TYR A 151 17.60 -19.80 -5.29
N GLU A 152 18.15 -18.69 -5.77
CA GLU A 152 18.45 -17.54 -4.93
C GLU A 152 17.20 -16.69 -4.78
N THR A 153 16.81 -16.38 -3.56
CA THR A 153 15.62 -15.58 -3.28
C THR A 153 16.00 -14.22 -2.72
N ARG A 154 15.37 -13.19 -3.26
CA ARG A 154 15.54 -11.81 -2.83
C ARG A 154 14.16 -11.16 -2.66
N ILE A 155 14.03 -10.27 -1.71
CA ILE A 155 12.88 -9.40 -1.58
C ILE A 155 13.30 -7.93 -1.75
N ASP A 156 12.51 -7.20 -2.53
CA ASP A 156 12.57 -5.74 -2.64
C ASP A 156 11.17 -5.18 -2.36
N CYS A 157 11.09 -4.21 -1.46
CA CYS A 157 9.82 -3.61 -1.09
C CYS A 157 9.86 -2.10 -1.30
N THR A 158 8.77 -1.56 -1.80
CA THR A 158 8.56 -0.12 -1.92
C THR A 158 7.29 0.28 -1.21
N ASN A 159 7.25 1.51 -0.67
CA ASN A 159 6.06 2.09 -0.11
C ASN A 159 5.72 3.36 -0.90
N ALA A 160 4.55 3.38 -1.51
CA ALA A 160 4.09 4.54 -2.27
C ALA A 160 3.76 5.75 -1.38
N LYS A 161 3.53 5.53 -0.07
CA LYS A 161 3.27 6.62 0.87
C LYS A 161 4.55 7.36 1.21
N VAL A 162 4.64 8.61 0.79
CA VAL A 162 5.75 9.51 1.13
C VAL A 162 5.75 9.77 2.64
N GLY A 163 6.94 9.71 3.26
CA GLY A 163 7.10 9.96 4.71
C GLY A 163 6.56 8.85 5.62
N SER A 164 6.29 7.66 5.08
CA SER A 164 5.90 6.52 5.89
C SER A 164 7.03 6.08 6.82
N ALA A 165 6.70 5.82 8.08
CA ALA A 165 7.61 5.24 9.06
C ALA A 165 7.66 3.70 9.00
N THR A 166 6.97 3.06 8.06
CA THR A 166 6.99 1.61 7.90
C THR A 166 8.39 1.14 7.54
N VAL A 167 8.94 0.26 8.35
CA VAL A 167 10.20 -0.42 8.03
C VAL A 167 9.90 -1.54 7.05
N LEU A 168 10.50 -1.44 5.87
CA LEU A 168 10.34 -2.43 4.82
C LEU A 168 11.47 -3.45 4.87
N PRO A 169 11.18 -4.73 4.61
CA PRO A 169 12.23 -5.70 4.41
C PRO A 169 13.05 -5.33 3.15
N SER A 170 14.36 -5.34 3.30
CA SER A 170 15.30 -5.05 2.21
C SER A 170 16.51 -5.96 2.36
N THR A 171 16.37 -7.22 2.01
CA THR A 171 17.52 -8.15 2.15
C THR A 171 17.64 -9.04 0.94
N THR A 172 18.86 -9.09 0.42
CA THR A 172 19.30 -10.21 -0.40
C THR A 172 19.57 -11.35 0.56
N VAL A 173 18.74 -12.37 0.56
CA VAL A 173 19.05 -13.60 1.31
C VAL A 173 19.78 -14.52 0.36
N GLY A 174 21.11 -14.50 0.45
CA GLY A 174 21.97 -15.35 -0.36
C GLY A 174 22.01 -16.80 0.10
N THR A 175 20.94 -17.34 0.66
CA THR A 175 20.93 -18.72 1.14
C THR A 175 19.70 -19.47 0.64
N PHE A 176 19.99 -20.55 0.02
CA PHE A 176 19.07 -21.56 -0.49
C PHE A 176 18.36 -22.27 0.67
N ASN A 177 17.20 -21.79 1.05
CA ASN A 177 16.38 -22.39 2.11
C ASN A 177 15.08 -22.94 1.53
N THR A 178 14.50 -23.92 2.22
CA THR A 178 13.23 -24.53 1.83
C THR A 178 12.02 -23.57 1.98
N THR A 179 12.18 -22.53 2.78
CA THR A 179 11.19 -21.48 3.03
C THR A 179 11.90 -20.15 3.29
N GLN A 180 11.47 -19.10 2.65
CA GLN A 180 11.98 -17.74 2.91
C GLN A 180 10.91 -16.95 3.68
N SER A 181 11.33 -16.18 4.68
CA SER A 181 10.46 -15.32 5.49
C SER A 181 11.13 -13.98 5.74
N TYR A 182 10.33 -12.90 5.61
CA TYR A 182 10.76 -11.51 5.69
C TYR A 182 9.83 -10.72 6.60
#